data_e7376c9d07efc197c0edde9298a46a33
#
_entry.id   e7376c9d07efc197c0edde9298a46a33
#
_cell.length_a   1.000
_cell.length_b   1.000
_cell.length_c   1.000
_cell.angle_alpha   90.00
_cell.angle_beta   90.00
_cell.angle_gamma   90.00
#
_symmetry.space_group_name_H-M   'P 1'
#
loop_
_entity.id
_entity.type
_entity.pdbx_description
1 polymer ?
#
loop_
_entity_poly.entity_id
_entity_poly.type
_entity_poly.pdbx_seq_one_letter_code
_entity_poly.pdbx_strand_id
1 'polypeptide(L)'
;MLEIKNLHAGIDGKTILNGIDLTIKPGELHAIMGRNGSGKSTLANIITGRENYEVSSGTVNFNGDNILDISPEDRALNGIFMSFQYPVVIPGVNNTYFLRAALNSKLKHHGLKEVNAADFMRLIREKLKLVEMDEKYLSRAVNDGFSGGEKKRNEILQMLTLEPQLSILDETDSGLDIDALKIVAEGVNNFRNKKRSFLAITHYQRLLDYMKPDYVHVLINGKIVKSGDMTLAHELEEKGYSWLEA
;
A
#
# COMPACT_ATOMS: atom_id res chain seq x y z
N MET A 1 -8.62 6.18 -11.52
CA MET A 1 -7.80 6.26 -10.30
C MET A 1 -6.31 6.19 -10.64
N LEU A 2 -5.73 5.01 -10.89
CA LEU A 2 -4.34 4.85 -11.33
C LEU A 2 -4.30 4.26 -12.75
N GLU A 3 -3.49 4.85 -13.63
CA GLU A 3 -3.25 4.36 -14.99
C GLU A 3 -1.76 4.35 -15.26
N ILE A 4 -1.20 3.20 -15.56
CA ILE A 4 0.20 2.98 -15.91
C ILE A 4 0.25 2.46 -17.33
N LYS A 5 1.06 3.10 -18.19
CA LYS A 5 1.20 2.71 -19.59
C LYS A 5 2.67 2.54 -19.96
N ASN A 6 2.99 1.35 -20.45
CA ASN A 6 4.30 0.97 -20.97
C ASN A 6 5.47 1.43 -20.08
N LEU A 7 5.34 1.23 -18.76
CA LEU A 7 6.31 1.71 -17.78
C LEU A 7 7.58 0.87 -17.79
N HIS A 8 8.69 1.51 -18.14
CA HIS A 8 10.04 0.97 -18.01
C HIS A 8 10.78 1.74 -16.93
N ALA A 9 11.31 1.02 -15.96
CA ALA A 9 11.96 1.67 -14.83
C ALA A 9 12.95 0.73 -14.13
N GLY A 10 13.84 1.31 -13.34
CA GLY A 10 14.86 0.57 -12.63
C GLY A 10 15.51 1.33 -11.49
N ILE A 11 16.65 0.83 -11.06
CA ILE A 11 17.50 1.40 -10.02
C ILE A 11 18.97 1.20 -10.40
N ASP A 12 19.83 2.16 -10.10
CA ASP A 12 21.27 2.10 -10.35
C ASP A 12 21.62 1.69 -11.81
N GLY A 13 20.91 2.24 -12.79
CA GLY A 13 21.10 1.93 -14.22
C GLY A 13 20.62 0.55 -14.65
N LYS A 14 20.06 -0.26 -13.76
CA LYS A 14 19.53 -1.60 -14.07
C LYS A 14 18.02 -1.53 -14.26
N THR A 15 17.54 -1.83 -15.47
CA THR A 15 16.10 -1.93 -15.74
C THR A 15 15.50 -3.14 -15.02
N ILE A 16 14.40 -2.93 -14.30
CA ILE A 16 13.67 -3.95 -13.54
C ILE A 16 12.25 -4.12 -14.10
N LEU A 17 11.57 -3.01 -14.40
CA LEU A 17 10.25 -3.03 -15.03
C LEU A 17 10.39 -2.87 -16.55
N ASN A 18 9.73 -3.72 -17.30
CA ASN A 18 9.92 -3.92 -18.72
C ASN A 18 8.61 -3.74 -19.52
N GLY A 19 7.96 -2.58 -19.39
CA GLY A 19 6.70 -2.28 -20.08
C GLY A 19 5.49 -2.75 -19.27
N ILE A 20 5.27 -2.16 -18.09
CA ILE A 20 4.09 -2.45 -17.27
C ILE A 20 2.91 -1.64 -17.77
N ASP A 21 1.80 -2.33 -18.04
CA ASP A 21 0.48 -1.76 -18.25
C ASP A 21 -0.44 -2.19 -17.10
N LEU A 22 -1.02 -1.23 -16.37
CA LEU A 22 -1.92 -1.49 -15.26
C LEU A 22 -2.92 -0.36 -15.11
N THR A 23 -4.20 -0.70 -15.03
CA THR A 23 -5.26 0.28 -14.74
C THR A 23 -6.06 -0.18 -13.53
N ILE A 24 -6.16 0.69 -12.51
CA ILE A 24 -6.97 0.51 -11.31
C ILE A 24 -8.05 1.57 -11.29
N LYS A 25 -9.32 1.15 -11.36
CA LYS A 25 -10.46 2.07 -11.27
C LYS A 25 -10.80 2.40 -9.82
N PRO A 26 -11.55 3.48 -9.57
CA PRO A 26 -12.04 3.79 -8.22
C PRO A 26 -12.83 2.62 -7.61
N GLY A 27 -12.46 2.25 -6.37
CA GLY A 27 -13.11 1.18 -5.62
C GLY A 27 -12.59 -0.24 -5.88
N GLU A 28 -11.71 -0.42 -6.86
CA GLU A 28 -11.13 -1.74 -7.16
C GLU A 28 -9.97 -2.07 -6.21
N LEU A 29 -9.86 -3.34 -5.85
CA LEU A 29 -8.72 -3.94 -5.18
C LEU A 29 -8.02 -4.87 -6.17
N HIS A 30 -6.79 -4.53 -6.52
CA HIS A 30 -5.93 -5.33 -7.37
C HIS A 30 -4.83 -5.99 -6.53
N ALA A 31 -4.46 -7.22 -6.89
CA ALA A 31 -3.33 -7.91 -6.32
C ALA A 31 -2.24 -8.13 -7.36
N ILE A 32 -0.98 -7.93 -6.99
CA ILE A 32 0.18 -8.32 -7.80
C ILE A 32 0.90 -9.45 -7.08
N MET A 33 0.96 -10.59 -7.75
CA MET A 33 1.71 -11.76 -7.32
C MET A 33 2.94 -11.99 -8.20
N GLY A 34 3.98 -12.59 -7.66
CA GLY A 34 5.19 -12.92 -8.40
C GLY A 34 6.31 -13.33 -7.46
N ARG A 35 7.33 -14.02 -8.02
CA ARG A 35 8.51 -14.42 -7.26
C ARG A 35 9.29 -13.21 -6.72
N ASN A 36 10.14 -13.45 -5.73
CA ASN A 36 11.07 -12.43 -5.26
C ASN A 36 11.97 -11.96 -6.42
N GLY A 37 12.19 -10.64 -6.51
CA GLY A 37 12.95 -10.04 -7.60
C GLY A 37 12.19 -9.83 -8.92
N SER A 38 10.87 -10.12 -8.98
CA SER A 38 10.07 -9.90 -10.21
C SER A 38 9.78 -8.43 -10.52
N GLY A 39 10.00 -7.49 -9.56
CA GLY A 39 9.77 -6.06 -9.73
C GLY A 39 8.58 -5.50 -8.94
N LYS A 40 7.91 -6.29 -8.09
CA LYS A 40 6.71 -5.86 -7.32
C LYS A 40 6.95 -4.61 -6.48
N SER A 41 7.93 -4.66 -5.58
CA SER A 41 8.27 -3.51 -4.71
C SER A 41 8.86 -2.34 -5.51
N THR A 42 9.53 -2.61 -6.64
CA THR A 42 9.97 -1.57 -7.57
C THR A 42 8.77 -0.78 -8.11
N LEU A 43 7.72 -1.46 -8.54
CA LEU A 43 6.49 -0.81 -9.00
C LEU A 43 5.86 0.04 -7.91
N ALA A 44 5.73 -0.48 -6.67
CA ALA A 44 5.23 0.26 -5.52
C ALA A 44 6.06 1.53 -5.23
N ASN A 45 7.38 1.41 -5.23
CA ASN A 45 8.29 2.51 -4.96
C ASN A 45 8.21 3.62 -6.04
N ILE A 46 8.05 3.25 -7.32
CA ILE A 46 7.88 4.21 -8.41
C ILE A 46 6.54 4.95 -8.28
N ILE A 47 5.44 4.25 -7.99
CA ILE A 47 4.13 4.91 -7.79
C ILE A 47 4.17 5.89 -6.61
N THR A 48 4.91 5.56 -5.55
CA THR A 48 5.05 6.42 -4.37
C THR A 48 6.14 7.48 -4.47
N GLY A 49 6.94 7.44 -5.53
CA GLY A 49 7.97 8.46 -5.80
C GLY A 49 9.25 8.30 -4.98
N ARG A 50 9.56 7.09 -4.53
CA ARG A 50 10.78 6.86 -3.76
C ARG A 50 12.00 7.23 -4.58
N GLU A 51 12.90 8.01 -3.99
CA GLU A 51 14.18 8.37 -4.58
C GLU A 51 15.01 7.15 -4.98
N ASN A 52 15.94 7.33 -5.92
CA ASN A 52 16.83 6.30 -6.50
C ASN A 52 16.17 5.35 -7.52
N TYR A 53 14.87 5.47 -7.78
CA TYR A 53 14.24 4.75 -8.89
C TYR A 53 14.12 5.66 -10.11
N GLU A 54 14.55 5.17 -11.26
CA GLU A 54 14.58 5.92 -12.52
C GLU A 54 13.54 5.35 -13.49
N VAL A 55 12.69 6.22 -14.02
CA VAL A 55 11.76 5.88 -15.09
C VAL A 55 12.39 6.24 -16.42
N SER A 56 12.65 5.24 -17.26
CA SER A 56 13.25 5.44 -18.58
C SER A 56 12.22 5.69 -19.67
N SER A 57 11.00 5.17 -19.54
CA SER A 57 9.88 5.44 -20.45
C SER A 57 8.55 5.02 -19.84
N GLY A 58 7.45 5.45 -20.46
CA GLY A 58 6.08 5.20 -20.00
C GLY A 58 5.51 6.32 -19.17
N THR A 59 4.28 6.14 -18.69
CA THR A 59 3.56 7.13 -17.88
C THR A 59 2.93 6.47 -16.66
N VAL A 60 2.81 7.24 -15.57
CA VAL A 60 2.06 6.90 -14.37
C VAL A 60 1.13 8.05 -14.04
N ASN A 61 -0.15 7.87 -14.26
CA ASN A 61 -1.17 8.87 -14.02
C ASN A 61 -2.04 8.49 -12.82
N PHE A 62 -2.25 9.44 -11.91
CA PHE A 62 -3.14 9.31 -10.78
C PHE A 62 -4.24 10.39 -10.86
N ASN A 63 -5.50 9.99 -10.91
CA ASN A 63 -6.66 10.86 -11.12
C ASN A 63 -6.59 11.73 -12.39
N GLY A 64 -5.84 11.30 -13.40
CA GLY A 64 -5.64 12.01 -14.67
C GLY A 64 -4.33 12.80 -14.77
N ASP A 65 -3.66 13.05 -13.64
CA ASP A 65 -2.42 13.80 -13.59
C ASP A 65 -1.19 12.87 -13.59
N ASN A 66 -0.17 13.22 -14.38
CA ASN A 66 1.10 12.50 -14.33
C ASN A 66 1.79 12.76 -12.98
N ILE A 67 2.15 11.67 -12.28
CA ILE A 67 2.76 11.77 -10.95
C ILE A 67 4.28 11.59 -10.96
N LEU A 68 4.91 11.34 -12.10
CA LEU A 68 6.35 11.02 -12.13
C LEU A 68 7.22 12.19 -11.67
N ASP A 69 6.79 13.44 -11.95
CA ASP A 69 7.50 14.65 -11.57
C ASP A 69 7.01 15.26 -10.24
N ILE A 70 6.10 14.57 -9.52
CA ILE A 70 5.55 15.03 -8.24
C ILE A 70 6.32 14.38 -7.10
N SER A 71 6.67 15.18 -6.07
CA SER A 71 7.40 14.69 -4.89
C SER A 71 6.63 13.58 -4.14
N PRO A 72 7.31 12.69 -3.38
CA PRO A 72 6.64 11.69 -2.54
C PRO A 72 5.65 12.32 -1.56
N GLU A 73 5.99 13.47 -0.97
CA GLU A 73 5.15 14.23 -0.05
C GLU A 73 3.85 14.69 -0.74
N ASP A 74 3.96 15.27 -1.91
CA ASP A 74 2.79 15.74 -2.67
C ASP A 74 1.93 14.58 -3.14
N ARG A 75 2.52 13.44 -3.54
CA ARG A 75 1.76 12.21 -3.83
C ARG A 75 0.97 11.72 -2.62
N ALA A 76 1.57 11.77 -1.43
CA ALA A 76 0.89 11.40 -0.19
C ALA A 76 -0.25 12.38 0.14
N LEU A 77 -0.03 13.69 0.01
CA LEU A 77 -1.05 14.73 0.19
C LEU A 77 -2.20 14.58 -0.81
N ASN A 78 -1.92 14.18 -2.04
CA ASN A 78 -2.92 13.87 -3.07
C ASN A 78 -3.66 12.55 -2.85
N GLY A 79 -3.28 11.77 -1.83
CA GLY A 79 -4.02 10.60 -1.39
C GLY A 79 -3.46 9.25 -1.83
N ILE A 80 -2.16 9.16 -2.12
CA ILE A 80 -1.44 7.89 -2.28
C ILE A 80 -0.82 7.52 -0.93
N PHE A 81 -1.01 6.28 -0.50
CA PHE A 81 -0.47 5.73 0.74
C PHE A 81 0.28 4.43 0.46
N MET A 82 1.34 4.17 1.20
CA MET A 82 2.08 2.90 1.15
C MET A 82 2.26 2.32 2.55
N SER A 83 1.86 1.07 2.73
CA SER A 83 2.30 0.22 3.82
C SER A 83 3.58 -0.48 3.38
N PHE A 84 4.67 -0.27 4.11
CA PHE A 84 6.00 -0.77 3.74
C PHE A 84 6.18 -2.24 4.11
N GLN A 85 6.98 -2.97 3.34
CA GLN A 85 7.40 -4.33 3.70
C GLN A 85 8.02 -4.35 5.11
N TYR A 86 8.89 -3.39 5.40
CA TYR A 86 9.49 -3.17 6.72
C TYR A 86 9.06 -1.80 7.26
N PRO A 87 8.09 -1.76 8.21
CA PRO A 87 7.62 -0.50 8.79
C PRO A 87 8.73 0.30 9.46
N VAL A 88 8.82 1.57 9.08
CA VAL A 88 9.87 2.48 9.58
C VAL A 88 9.65 2.80 11.06
N VAL A 89 10.73 2.80 11.83
CA VAL A 89 10.76 3.27 13.22
C VAL A 89 11.14 4.75 13.23
N ILE A 90 10.39 5.59 13.95
CA ILE A 90 10.69 7.02 14.11
C ILE A 90 10.94 7.30 15.61
N PRO A 91 12.20 7.21 16.07
CA PRO A 91 12.52 7.41 17.49
C PRO A 91 12.14 8.80 17.96
N GLY A 92 11.60 8.90 19.18
CA GLY A 92 11.27 10.18 19.82
C GLY A 92 9.99 10.86 19.30
N VAL A 93 9.37 10.38 18.24
CA VAL A 93 8.10 10.91 17.70
C VAL A 93 6.97 9.97 18.04
N ASN A 94 6.06 10.36 18.96
CA ASN A 94 4.95 9.51 19.33
C ASN A 94 3.87 9.44 18.23
N ASN A 95 3.11 8.32 18.20
CA ASN A 95 2.07 8.07 17.20
C ASN A 95 0.99 9.16 17.16
N THR A 96 0.56 9.69 18.32
CA THR A 96 -0.45 10.74 18.38
C THR A 96 0.00 11.99 17.64
N TYR A 97 1.22 12.44 17.91
CA TYR A 97 1.79 13.63 17.26
C TYR A 97 1.97 13.39 15.76
N PHE A 98 2.59 12.27 15.40
CA PHE A 98 2.84 11.89 14.00
C PHE A 98 1.55 11.86 13.17
N LEU A 99 0.55 11.10 13.63
CA LEU A 99 -0.71 10.91 12.89
C LEU A 99 -1.52 12.20 12.80
N ARG A 100 -1.57 13.01 13.88
CA ARG A 100 -2.27 14.28 13.84
C ARG A 100 -1.58 15.28 12.92
N ALA A 101 -0.26 15.35 12.94
CA ALA A 101 0.50 16.23 12.06
C ALA A 101 0.29 15.86 10.59
N ALA A 102 0.38 14.57 10.26
CA ALA A 102 0.16 14.07 8.90
C ALA A 102 -1.28 14.33 8.42
N LEU A 103 -2.29 14.07 9.27
CA LEU A 103 -3.70 14.36 8.95
C LEU A 103 -3.91 15.86 8.71
N ASN A 104 -3.37 16.73 9.58
CA ASN A 104 -3.52 18.18 9.46
C ASN A 104 -2.80 18.73 8.23
N SER A 105 -1.63 18.19 7.87
CA SER A 105 -0.94 18.56 6.62
C SER A 105 -1.81 18.25 5.41
N LYS A 106 -2.43 17.07 5.37
CA LYS A 106 -3.37 16.69 4.32
C LYS A 106 -4.61 17.60 4.28
N LEU A 107 -5.24 17.85 5.43
CA LEU A 107 -6.43 18.73 5.50
C LEU A 107 -6.09 20.14 5.00
N LYS A 108 -4.94 20.70 5.43
CA LYS A 108 -4.46 22.00 5.00
C LYS A 108 -4.21 22.05 3.49
N HIS A 109 -3.58 21.02 2.92
CA HIS A 109 -3.35 20.90 1.48
C HIS A 109 -4.65 21.00 0.67
N HIS A 110 -5.74 20.39 1.19
CA HIS A 110 -7.06 20.45 0.57
C HIS A 110 -7.91 21.67 0.98
N GLY A 111 -7.35 22.66 1.66
CA GLY A 111 -8.06 23.85 2.13
C GLY A 111 -9.11 23.57 3.23
N LEU A 112 -9.01 22.43 3.91
CA LEU A 112 -9.92 22.03 4.99
C LEU A 112 -9.37 22.47 6.36
N LYS A 113 -10.29 22.60 7.33
CA LYS A 113 -9.93 22.97 8.71
C LYS A 113 -9.16 21.84 9.39
N GLU A 114 -8.04 22.19 10.02
CA GLU A 114 -7.25 21.28 10.85
C GLU A 114 -8.04 20.77 12.05
N VAL A 115 -7.77 19.53 12.45
CA VAL A 115 -8.37 18.94 13.66
C VAL A 115 -7.54 19.34 14.89
N ASN A 116 -8.24 19.78 15.94
CA ASN A 116 -7.63 20.03 17.23
C ASN A 116 -7.30 18.72 17.98
N ALA A 117 -6.59 18.80 19.10
CA ALA A 117 -6.15 17.62 19.84
C ALA A 117 -7.32 16.78 20.39
N ALA A 118 -8.40 17.40 20.86
CA ALA A 118 -9.54 16.69 21.44
C ALA A 118 -10.34 15.93 20.37
N ASP A 119 -10.58 16.57 19.22
CA ASP A 119 -11.28 15.96 18.09
C ASP A 119 -10.45 14.83 17.48
N PHE A 120 -9.13 15.04 17.37
CA PHE A 120 -8.23 13.99 16.91
C PHE A 120 -8.25 12.77 17.85
N MET A 121 -8.22 12.97 19.17
CA MET A 121 -8.26 11.85 20.12
C MET A 121 -9.57 11.07 20.03
N ARG A 122 -10.70 11.72 19.78
CA ARG A 122 -11.97 11.01 19.52
C ARG A 122 -11.87 10.16 18.24
N LEU A 123 -11.40 10.75 17.16
CA LEU A 123 -11.24 10.09 15.87
C LEU A 123 -10.32 8.86 15.98
N ILE A 124 -9.13 9.02 16.56
CA ILE A 124 -8.13 7.95 16.59
C ILE A 124 -8.57 6.76 17.46
N ARG A 125 -9.29 7.00 18.56
CA ARG A 125 -9.84 5.94 19.41
C ARG A 125 -10.82 5.03 18.65
N GLU A 126 -11.65 5.59 17.77
CA GLU A 126 -12.51 4.77 16.91
C GLU A 126 -11.71 3.95 15.90
N LYS A 127 -10.64 4.51 15.36
CA LYS A 127 -9.76 3.79 14.42
C LYS A 127 -8.96 2.69 15.11
N LEU A 128 -8.50 2.89 16.36
CA LEU A 128 -7.81 1.87 17.16
C LEU A 128 -8.64 0.60 17.35
N LYS A 129 -9.96 0.73 17.54
CA LYS A 129 -10.86 -0.43 17.67
C LYS A 129 -10.86 -1.30 16.42
N LEU A 130 -10.76 -0.68 15.24
CA LEU A 130 -10.78 -1.38 13.95
C LEU A 130 -9.52 -2.20 13.68
N VAL A 131 -8.43 -1.89 14.36
CA VAL A 131 -7.14 -2.59 14.24
C VAL A 131 -6.76 -3.33 15.54
N GLU A 132 -7.68 -3.41 16.50
CA GLU A 132 -7.48 -4.07 17.80
C GLU A 132 -6.18 -3.64 18.50
N MET A 133 -5.89 -2.35 18.51
CA MET A 133 -4.72 -1.79 19.19
C MET A 133 -5.12 -1.06 20.47
N ASP A 134 -4.30 -1.25 21.50
CA ASP A 134 -4.44 -0.55 22.80
C ASP A 134 -4.02 0.93 22.66
N GLU A 135 -4.72 1.82 23.37
CA GLU A 135 -4.44 3.27 23.37
C GLU A 135 -3.02 3.61 23.84
N LYS A 136 -2.38 2.74 24.64
CA LYS A 136 -0.98 2.91 25.08
C LYS A 136 0.02 3.06 23.92
N TYR A 137 -0.28 2.51 22.73
CA TYR A 137 0.57 2.64 21.54
C TYR A 137 0.59 4.07 20.98
N LEU A 138 -0.41 4.88 21.28
CA LEU A 138 -0.47 6.28 20.83
C LEU A 138 0.59 7.15 21.47
N SER A 139 0.97 6.87 22.72
CA SER A 139 2.01 7.62 23.45
C SER A 139 3.43 7.15 23.15
N ARG A 140 3.59 5.98 22.53
CA ARG A 140 4.90 5.42 22.15
C ARG A 140 5.40 6.03 20.84
N ALA A 141 6.72 6.03 20.67
CA ALA A 141 7.34 6.39 19.40
C ALA A 141 6.87 5.45 18.28
N VAL A 142 6.74 6.00 17.06
CA VAL A 142 6.21 5.26 15.90
C VAL A 142 7.02 3.98 15.69
N ASN A 143 6.35 2.83 15.82
CA ASN A 143 6.90 1.49 15.62
C ASN A 143 8.08 1.10 16.53
N ASP A 144 8.46 1.92 17.52
CA ASP A 144 9.58 1.65 18.40
C ASP A 144 9.23 0.58 19.45
N GLY A 145 9.95 -0.54 19.39
CA GLY A 145 9.72 -1.71 20.24
C GLY A 145 8.36 -2.40 20.00
N PHE A 146 7.72 -2.19 18.84
CA PHE A 146 6.53 -2.93 18.43
C PHE A 146 6.94 -4.28 17.84
N SER A 147 6.15 -5.31 18.10
CA SER A 147 6.23 -6.58 17.40
C SER A 147 5.89 -6.42 15.90
N GLY A 148 6.18 -7.42 15.08
CA GLY A 148 5.84 -7.39 13.66
C GLY A 148 4.34 -7.14 13.42
N GLY A 149 3.47 -7.87 14.13
CA GLY A 149 2.02 -7.69 14.03
C GLY A 149 1.54 -6.31 14.49
N GLU A 150 2.10 -5.79 15.58
CA GLU A 150 1.77 -4.43 16.07
C GLU A 150 2.20 -3.35 15.08
N LYS A 151 3.37 -3.49 14.42
CA LYS A 151 3.83 -2.58 13.37
C LYS A 151 2.88 -2.56 12.19
N LYS A 152 2.44 -3.73 11.73
CA LYS A 152 1.50 -3.84 10.60
C LYS A 152 0.12 -3.27 10.96
N ARG A 153 -0.40 -3.57 12.15
CA ARG A 153 -1.64 -2.95 12.65
C ARG A 153 -1.52 -1.43 12.75
N ASN A 154 -0.34 -0.92 13.17
CA ASN A 154 -0.08 0.53 13.20
C ASN A 154 -0.05 1.14 11.79
N GLU A 155 0.44 0.46 10.76
CA GLU A 155 0.35 0.93 9.37
C GLU A 155 -1.10 0.99 8.88
N ILE A 156 -1.92 -0.02 9.22
CA ILE A 156 -3.36 0.04 8.92
C ILE A 156 -4.03 1.18 9.67
N LEU A 157 -3.67 1.43 10.94
CA LEU A 157 -4.14 2.60 11.69
C LEU A 157 -3.79 3.92 10.99
N GLN A 158 -2.56 4.03 10.45
CA GLN A 158 -2.14 5.19 9.65
C GLN A 158 -3.02 5.34 8.40
N MET A 159 -3.23 4.26 7.64
CA MET A 159 -4.12 4.25 6.47
C MET A 159 -5.54 4.69 6.82
N LEU A 160 -6.12 4.11 7.87
CA LEU A 160 -7.47 4.47 8.33
C LEU A 160 -7.58 5.92 8.79
N THR A 161 -6.50 6.49 9.35
CA THR A 161 -6.45 7.88 9.83
C THR A 161 -6.29 8.87 8.70
N LEU A 162 -5.40 8.58 7.75
CA LEU A 162 -5.08 9.46 6.63
C LEU A 162 -6.10 9.38 5.48
N GLU A 163 -6.91 8.35 5.45
CA GLU A 163 -7.97 8.13 4.46
C GLU A 163 -7.51 8.37 3.00
N PRO A 164 -6.53 7.61 2.51
CA PRO A 164 -6.04 7.75 1.14
C PRO A 164 -7.08 7.31 0.11
N GLN A 165 -6.89 7.76 -1.14
CA GLN A 165 -7.66 7.29 -2.29
C GLN A 165 -7.08 6.01 -2.87
N LEU A 166 -5.75 5.88 -2.90
CA LEU A 166 -5.02 4.69 -3.32
C LEU A 166 -4.12 4.22 -2.19
N SER A 167 -4.30 2.97 -1.75
CA SER A 167 -3.44 2.32 -0.76
C SER A 167 -2.63 1.21 -1.43
N ILE A 168 -1.32 1.30 -1.34
CA ILE A 168 -0.38 0.27 -1.79
C ILE A 168 0.06 -0.51 -0.55
N LEU A 169 -0.14 -1.82 -0.56
CA LEU A 169 0.15 -2.72 0.55
C LEU A 169 1.28 -3.66 0.11
N ASP A 170 2.53 -3.31 0.45
CA ASP A 170 3.70 -4.09 0.01
C ASP A 170 4.05 -5.14 1.07
N GLU A 171 3.79 -6.41 0.74
CA GLU A 171 4.05 -7.60 1.57
C GLU A 171 3.61 -7.42 3.04
N THR A 172 2.38 -6.88 3.23
CA THR A 172 1.82 -6.64 4.56
C THR A 172 1.55 -7.88 5.38
N ASP A 173 1.61 -9.04 4.77
CA ASP A 173 1.46 -10.38 5.35
C ASP A 173 2.78 -10.98 5.86
N SER A 174 3.93 -10.39 5.52
CA SER A 174 5.22 -10.92 5.91
C SER A 174 5.42 -10.93 7.43
N GLY A 175 5.67 -12.12 7.99
CA GLY A 175 5.94 -12.30 9.42
C GLY A 175 4.72 -12.14 10.33
N LEU A 176 3.50 -12.15 9.79
CA LEU A 176 2.28 -12.14 10.58
C LEU A 176 1.80 -13.56 10.93
N ASP A 177 1.28 -13.71 12.14
CA ASP A 177 0.44 -14.84 12.48
C ASP A 177 -0.95 -14.72 11.83
N ILE A 178 -1.76 -15.77 11.91
CA ILE A 178 -3.07 -15.84 11.27
C ILE A 178 -4.02 -14.75 11.77
N ASP A 179 -3.97 -14.44 13.06
CA ASP A 179 -4.91 -13.51 13.68
C ASP A 179 -4.54 -12.05 13.30
N ALA A 180 -3.26 -11.70 13.32
CA ALA A 180 -2.79 -10.40 12.83
C ALA A 180 -3.09 -10.21 11.34
N LEU A 181 -2.96 -11.27 10.53
CA LEU A 181 -3.30 -11.25 9.11
C LEU A 181 -4.79 -10.95 8.87
N LYS A 182 -5.68 -11.57 9.63
CA LYS A 182 -7.13 -11.31 9.57
C LYS A 182 -7.46 -9.87 9.92
N ILE A 183 -6.90 -9.34 11.02
CA ILE A 183 -7.12 -7.95 11.46
C ILE A 183 -6.68 -6.97 10.36
N VAL A 184 -5.52 -7.20 9.74
CA VAL A 184 -5.03 -6.38 8.61
C VAL A 184 -6.01 -6.42 7.43
N ALA A 185 -6.44 -7.62 7.03
CA ALA A 185 -7.37 -7.78 5.91
C ALA A 185 -8.75 -7.19 6.21
N GLU A 186 -9.27 -7.35 7.43
CA GLU A 186 -10.53 -6.72 7.86
C GLU A 186 -10.42 -5.20 7.89
N GLY A 187 -9.29 -4.65 8.36
CA GLY A 187 -9.04 -3.21 8.31
C GLY A 187 -9.12 -2.65 6.89
N VAL A 188 -8.55 -3.37 5.91
CA VAL A 188 -8.64 -3.01 4.48
C VAL A 188 -10.08 -3.15 3.97
N ASN A 189 -10.74 -4.27 4.23
CA ASN A 189 -12.10 -4.52 3.75
C ASN A 189 -13.12 -3.52 4.31
N ASN A 190 -13.01 -3.18 5.60
CA ASN A 190 -13.86 -2.17 6.24
C ASN A 190 -13.59 -0.75 5.71
N PHE A 191 -12.38 -0.48 5.23
CA PHE A 191 -12.00 0.81 4.67
C PHE A 191 -12.37 0.94 3.18
N ARG A 192 -12.52 -0.19 2.48
CA ARG A 192 -12.85 -0.25 1.05
C ARG A 192 -14.22 0.38 0.76
N ASN A 193 -14.29 1.20 -0.27
CA ASN A 193 -15.53 1.75 -0.80
C ASN A 193 -15.35 2.17 -2.27
N LYS A 194 -16.40 2.70 -2.92
CA LYS A 194 -16.39 3.09 -4.34
C LYS A 194 -15.39 4.19 -4.73
N LYS A 195 -14.73 4.84 -3.76
CA LYS A 195 -13.78 5.94 -3.98
C LYS A 195 -12.34 5.59 -3.59
N ARG A 196 -12.13 4.43 -2.95
CA ARG A 196 -10.84 4.01 -2.41
C ARG A 196 -10.40 2.73 -3.08
N SER A 197 -9.23 2.76 -3.67
CA SER A 197 -8.65 1.64 -4.40
C SER A 197 -7.43 1.10 -3.68
N PHE A 198 -7.10 -0.15 -3.97
CA PHE A 198 -5.99 -0.84 -3.32
C PHE A 198 -5.15 -1.58 -4.35
N LEU A 199 -3.84 -1.58 -4.11
CA LEU A 199 -2.88 -2.42 -4.78
C LEU A 199 -2.16 -3.27 -3.72
N ALA A 200 -2.57 -4.52 -3.57
CA ALA A 200 -1.93 -5.48 -2.68
C ALA A 200 -0.78 -6.19 -3.42
N ILE A 201 0.41 -6.12 -2.85
CA ILE A 201 1.58 -6.84 -3.35
C ILE A 201 1.88 -7.96 -2.36
N THR A 202 1.81 -9.18 -2.81
CA THR A 202 2.09 -10.36 -1.98
C THR A 202 2.53 -11.53 -2.84
N HIS A 203 3.24 -12.46 -2.24
CA HIS A 203 3.51 -13.78 -2.83
C HIS A 203 2.72 -14.89 -2.14
N TYR A 204 1.86 -14.55 -1.17
CA TYR A 204 1.03 -15.49 -0.43
C TYR A 204 -0.45 -15.33 -0.78
N GLN A 205 -1.07 -16.42 -1.20
CA GLN A 205 -2.51 -16.48 -1.47
C GLN A 205 -3.35 -16.19 -0.23
N ARG A 206 -2.89 -16.62 0.95
CA ARG A 206 -3.68 -16.53 2.20
C ARG A 206 -4.17 -15.12 2.52
N LEU A 207 -3.37 -14.07 2.27
CA LEU A 207 -3.83 -12.69 2.44
C LEU A 207 -4.98 -12.38 1.49
N LEU A 208 -4.88 -12.84 0.23
CA LEU A 208 -5.88 -12.58 -0.81
C LEU A 208 -7.20 -13.31 -0.54
N ASP A 209 -7.18 -14.48 0.12
CA ASP A 209 -8.39 -15.20 0.56
C ASP A 209 -9.24 -14.37 1.52
N TYR A 210 -8.60 -13.56 2.38
CA TYR A 210 -9.31 -12.64 3.27
C TYR A 210 -9.68 -11.31 2.61
N MET A 211 -8.82 -10.75 1.76
CA MET A 211 -9.04 -9.44 1.12
C MET A 211 -9.96 -9.50 -0.09
N LYS A 212 -10.02 -10.64 -0.79
CA LYS A 212 -10.86 -10.90 -1.98
C LYS A 212 -10.67 -9.83 -3.06
N PRO A 213 -9.51 -9.77 -3.72
CA PRO A 213 -9.25 -8.80 -4.79
C PRO A 213 -10.20 -9.01 -5.97
N ASP A 214 -10.51 -7.91 -6.68
CA ASP A 214 -11.27 -7.96 -7.94
C ASP A 214 -10.42 -8.51 -9.08
N TYR A 215 -9.11 -8.20 -9.06
CA TYR A 215 -8.15 -8.62 -10.07
C TYR A 215 -6.86 -9.11 -9.44
N VAL A 216 -6.29 -10.13 -10.05
CA VAL A 216 -4.97 -10.68 -9.71
C VAL A 216 -4.09 -10.61 -10.94
N HIS A 217 -2.89 -10.04 -10.79
CA HIS A 217 -1.90 -9.88 -11.84
C HIS A 217 -0.63 -10.67 -11.48
N VAL A 218 -0.05 -11.35 -12.45
CA VAL A 218 1.21 -12.08 -12.27
C VAL A 218 2.34 -11.30 -12.89
N LEU A 219 3.31 -10.91 -12.05
CA LEU A 219 4.51 -10.18 -12.44
C LEU A 219 5.70 -11.12 -12.53
N ILE A 220 6.28 -11.26 -13.72
CA ILE A 220 7.49 -12.06 -13.99
C ILE A 220 8.45 -11.20 -14.80
N ASN A 221 9.72 -11.13 -14.36
CA ASN A 221 10.78 -10.40 -15.06
C ASN A 221 10.39 -8.97 -15.47
N GLY A 222 9.70 -8.26 -14.58
CA GLY A 222 9.29 -6.89 -14.79
C GLY A 222 8.10 -6.70 -15.76
N LYS A 223 7.36 -7.75 -16.09
CA LYS A 223 6.17 -7.70 -16.97
C LYS A 223 4.97 -8.33 -16.30
N ILE A 224 3.79 -7.77 -16.50
CA ILE A 224 2.54 -8.45 -16.18
C ILE A 224 2.27 -9.47 -17.30
N VAL A 225 2.46 -10.75 -16.99
CA VAL A 225 2.34 -11.84 -17.98
C VAL A 225 0.94 -12.43 -18.02
N LYS A 226 0.17 -12.32 -16.94
CA LYS A 226 -1.21 -12.81 -16.86
C LYS A 226 -2.01 -11.96 -15.88
N SER A 227 -3.29 -11.76 -16.20
CA SER A 227 -4.26 -11.13 -15.33
C SER A 227 -5.52 -11.97 -15.27
N GLY A 228 -6.17 -12.02 -14.12
CA GLY A 228 -7.38 -12.81 -13.89
C GLY A 228 -8.07 -12.38 -12.60
N ASP A 229 -8.95 -13.20 -12.11
CA ASP A 229 -9.61 -13.09 -10.82
C ASP A 229 -8.90 -13.91 -9.73
N MET A 230 -9.55 -14.13 -8.60
CA MET A 230 -9.01 -14.90 -7.48
C MET A 230 -8.63 -16.35 -7.85
N THR A 231 -9.23 -16.94 -8.91
CA THR A 231 -8.90 -18.30 -9.36
C THR A 231 -7.44 -18.37 -9.83
N LEU A 232 -6.90 -17.28 -10.38
CA LEU A 232 -5.50 -17.21 -10.77
C LEU A 232 -4.55 -17.32 -9.56
N ALA A 233 -4.91 -16.73 -8.42
CA ALA A 233 -4.11 -16.87 -7.19
C ALA A 233 -4.07 -18.33 -6.71
N HIS A 234 -5.20 -19.04 -6.78
CA HIS A 234 -5.27 -20.46 -6.44
C HIS A 234 -4.44 -21.32 -7.39
N GLU A 235 -4.50 -21.04 -8.71
CA GLU A 235 -3.66 -21.73 -9.70
C GLU A 235 -2.16 -21.53 -9.42
N LEU A 236 -1.75 -20.35 -8.99
CA LEU A 236 -0.34 -20.07 -8.65
C LEU A 236 0.11 -20.81 -7.39
N GLU A 237 -0.75 -20.94 -6.39
CA GLU A 237 -0.44 -21.71 -5.18
C GLU A 237 -0.27 -23.20 -5.49
N GLU A 238 -1.14 -23.76 -6.37
CA GLU A 238 -1.12 -25.16 -6.74
C GLU A 238 0.03 -25.51 -7.70
N LYS A 239 0.26 -24.67 -8.75
CA LYS A 239 1.14 -25.00 -9.88
C LYS A 239 2.49 -24.27 -9.85
N GLY A 240 2.64 -23.28 -8.94
CA GLY A 240 3.78 -22.36 -8.95
C GLY A 240 3.74 -21.39 -10.13
N TYR A 241 4.90 -20.81 -10.48
CA TYR A 241 5.01 -19.78 -11.54
C TYR A 241 5.57 -20.33 -12.86
N SER A 242 6.18 -21.52 -12.85
CA SER A 242 6.96 -22.05 -13.99
C SER A 242 6.18 -22.23 -15.29
N TRP A 243 4.88 -22.51 -15.21
CA TRP A 243 3.99 -22.65 -16.38
C TRP A 243 3.67 -21.32 -17.08
N LEU A 244 4.03 -20.18 -16.46
CA LEU A 244 3.91 -18.84 -17.05
C LEU A 244 5.24 -18.29 -17.56
N GLU A 245 6.36 -18.98 -17.30
CA GLU A 245 7.70 -18.61 -17.73
C GLU A 245 8.10 -19.22 -19.09
N ALA A 246 7.23 -20.04 -19.68
CA ALA A 246 7.44 -20.76 -20.94
C ALA A 246 7.24 -19.90 -22.20
#